data_2b2c8a736f82f9da99d71daef5e6bdb4
#
_entry.id   2b2c8a736f82f9da99d71daef5e6bdb4
#
_cell.length_a   1.000
_cell.length_b   1.000
_cell.length_c   1.000
_cell.angle_alpha   90.00
_cell.angle_beta   90.00
_cell.angle_gamma   90.00
#
_symmetry.space_group_name_H-M   'P 1'
#
loop_
_entity.id
_entity.type
_entity.pdbx_description
1 polymer ?
#
loop_
_entity_poly.entity_id
_entity_poly.type
_entity_poly.pdbx_seq_one_letter_code
_entity_poly.pdbx_strand_id
1 'polypeptide(L)'
;MLRKIAPRAGDTVIFVGDYVDRGPSSRDVIELVLDLAQSGPEVVCLKGNHEDMMLSFLGFPGRYGDSFLFNGGAATLDSYGVRESELPHAAERLPARHIEFLRGLALSYLRPPYFFVHAGILPSRQLQEQDAEDLLWIRQEFIFHPHRAGATVVFGHTPMRDTLIDVPYKIGIDTGLVYGGKLTCLEFNEGVMYQVSRGSSGVKSRRLELS
;
A
#
# COMPACT_ATOMS: atom_id res chain seq x y z
N MET A 1 10.68 11.01 -2.47
CA MET A 1 9.57 11.24 -1.54
C MET A 1 10.08 11.33 -0.11
N LEU A 2 10.49 10.26 0.55
CA LEU A 2 10.92 10.23 1.96
C LEU A 2 12.00 11.25 2.33
N ARG A 3 13.01 11.46 1.47
CA ARG A 3 14.03 12.52 1.69
C ARG A 3 13.44 13.95 1.75
N LYS A 4 12.32 14.19 1.07
CA LYS A 4 11.67 15.53 1.08
C LYS A 4 10.79 15.70 2.30
N ILE A 5 10.08 14.64 2.71
CA ILE A 5 9.21 14.63 3.89
C ILE A 5 10.05 14.60 5.16
N ALA A 6 11.16 13.83 5.14
CA ALA A 6 12.11 13.65 6.25
C ALA A 6 11.41 13.31 7.59
N PRO A 7 10.64 12.21 7.67
CA PRO A 7 9.94 11.83 8.90
C PRO A 7 10.93 11.61 10.05
N ARG A 8 10.51 11.95 11.27
CA ARG A 8 11.35 11.95 12.50
C ARG A 8 10.72 11.10 13.59
N ALA A 9 11.45 10.91 14.67
CA ALA A 9 10.89 10.36 15.90
C ALA A 9 9.68 11.16 16.36
N GLY A 10 8.57 10.47 16.65
CA GLY A 10 7.26 11.06 16.96
C GLY A 10 6.30 11.18 15.76
N ASP A 11 6.80 11.03 14.52
CA ASP A 11 5.95 10.90 13.35
C ASP A 11 5.50 9.45 13.17
N THR A 12 4.29 9.25 12.61
CA THR A 12 3.80 7.95 12.17
C THR A 12 3.70 7.95 10.66
N VAL A 13 4.43 7.06 10.00
CA VAL A 13 4.36 6.84 8.54
C VAL A 13 3.53 5.61 8.26
N ILE A 14 2.46 5.76 7.48
CA ILE A 14 1.54 4.66 7.16
C ILE A 14 1.61 4.37 5.66
N PHE A 15 1.96 3.13 5.32
CA PHE A 15 1.93 2.62 3.96
C PHE A 15 0.68 1.78 3.76
N VAL A 16 -0.06 2.05 2.68
CA VAL A 16 -1.34 1.42 2.41
C VAL A 16 -1.26 0.17 1.50
N GLY A 17 -0.10 -0.46 1.42
CA GLY A 17 0.11 -1.72 0.67
C GLY A 17 0.68 -1.54 -0.73
N ASP A 18 0.76 -2.67 -1.46
CA ASP A 18 1.30 -2.79 -2.83
C ASP A 18 2.78 -2.37 -2.94
N TYR A 19 3.63 -2.97 -2.10
CA TYR A 19 5.09 -2.79 -2.14
C TYR A 19 5.74 -3.55 -3.28
N VAL A 20 5.06 -4.56 -3.79
CA VAL A 20 5.56 -5.50 -4.79
C VAL A 20 4.83 -5.37 -6.12
N ASP A 21 5.32 -6.05 -7.13
CA ASP A 21 4.80 -6.24 -8.47
C ASP A 21 4.92 -5.03 -9.41
N ARG A 22 4.97 -5.35 -10.71
CA ARG A 22 5.01 -4.40 -11.86
C ARG A 22 6.25 -3.52 -11.91
N GLY A 23 6.73 -3.04 -10.78
CA GLY A 23 7.97 -2.25 -10.68
C GLY A 23 9.22 -3.14 -10.66
N PRO A 24 10.39 -2.62 -11.11
CA PRO A 24 11.61 -3.42 -11.23
C PRO A 24 12.36 -3.60 -9.90
N SER A 25 11.95 -2.96 -8.83
CA SER A 25 12.74 -2.83 -7.58
C SER A 25 11.95 -3.20 -6.33
N SER A 26 11.07 -4.20 -6.40
CA SER A 26 10.24 -4.61 -5.25
C SER A 26 11.10 -4.97 -4.03
N ARG A 27 12.22 -5.67 -4.23
CA ARG A 27 13.19 -5.98 -3.17
C ARG A 27 13.68 -4.71 -2.47
N ASP A 28 14.11 -3.70 -3.25
CA ASP A 28 14.67 -2.48 -2.68
C ASP A 28 13.60 -1.63 -1.98
N VAL A 29 12.35 -1.71 -2.43
CA VAL A 29 11.20 -1.06 -1.75
C VAL A 29 11.01 -1.65 -0.36
N ILE A 30 11.00 -2.98 -0.24
CA ILE A 30 10.87 -3.65 1.08
C ILE A 30 12.06 -3.30 1.98
N GLU A 31 13.30 -3.33 1.45
CA GLU A 31 14.49 -2.91 2.22
C GLU A 31 14.35 -1.46 2.71
N LEU A 32 13.93 -0.54 1.83
CA LEU A 32 13.74 0.86 2.19
C LEU A 32 12.72 1.06 3.31
N VAL A 33 11.62 0.28 3.31
CA VAL A 33 10.59 0.35 4.35
C VAL A 33 11.11 -0.21 5.67
N LEU A 34 11.84 -1.33 5.62
CA LEU A 34 12.49 -1.93 6.80
C LEU A 34 13.52 -0.99 7.42
N ASP A 35 14.35 -0.33 6.60
CA ASP A 35 15.34 0.65 7.06
C ASP A 35 14.68 1.89 7.68
N LEU A 36 13.56 2.35 7.06
CA LEU A 36 12.78 3.47 7.62
C LEU A 36 12.24 3.14 9.01
N ALA A 37 11.74 1.92 9.22
CA ALA A 37 11.23 1.48 10.52
C ALA A 37 12.30 1.48 11.62
N GLN A 38 13.57 1.40 11.26
CA GLN A 38 14.70 1.46 12.20
C GLN A 38 15.26 2.89 12.38
N SER A 39 14.82 3.85 11.58
CA SER A 39 15.43 5.20 11.53
C SER A 39 14.78 6.23 12.49
N GLY A 40 13.72 5.85 13.22
CA GLY A 40 13.15 6.67 14.29
C GLY A 40 11.64 6.94 14.24
N PRO A 41 10.98 7.12 13.08
CA PRO A 41 9.52 7.24 13.04
C PRO A 41 8.82 5.91 13.38
N GLU A 42 7.59 5.99 13.86
CA GLU A 42 6.70 4.84 13.86
C GLU A 42 6.32 4.49 12.42
N VAL A 43 6.45 3.23 12.01
CA VAL A 43 6.10 2.78 10.66
C VAL A 43 5.01 1.72 10.74
N VAL A 44 3.87 2.01 10.14
CA VAL A 44 2.74 1.09 10.00
C VAL A 44 2.65 0.64 8.55
N CYS A 45 2.72 -0.67 8.33
CA CYS A 45 2.66 -1.26 7.00
C CYS A 45 1.40 -2.09 6.83
N LEU A 46 0.55 -1.70 5.88
CA LEU A 46 -0.65 -2.45 5.54
C LEU A 46 -0.38 -3.42 4.40
N LYS A 47 -1.13 -4.50 4.38
CA LYS A 47 -1.12 -5.50 3.32
C LYS A 47 -1.94 -5.01 2.14
N GLY A 48 -1.41 -5.09 0.93
CA GLY A 48 -2.14 -4.98 -0.31
C GLY A 48 -2.53 -6.34 -0.87
N ASN A 49 -3.38 -6.35 -1.87
CA ASN A 49 -3.76 -7.58 -2.57
C ASN A 49 -2.58 -8.22 -3.31
N HIS A 50 -1.58 -7.44 -3.71
CA HIS A 50 -0.35 -7.94 -4.32
C HIS A 50 0.51 -8.73 -3.35
N GLU A 51 0.66 -8.29 -2.11
CA GLU A 51 1.34 -9.06 -1.05
C GLU A 51 0.57 -10.33 -0.69
N ASP A 52 -0.76 -10.28 -0.70
CA ASP A 52 -1.60 -11.44 -0.42
C ASP A 52 -1.47 -12.52 -1.52
N MET A 53 -1.47 -12.11 -2.80
CA MET A 53 -1.17 -13.00 -3.93
C MET A 53 0.24 -13.58 -3.86
N MET A 54 1.25 -12.75 -3.57
CA MET A 54 2.63 -13.19 -3.45
C MET A 54 2.80 -14.22 -2.34
N LEU A 55 2.25 -13.98 -1.16
CA LEU A 55 2.30 -14.94 -0.04
C LEU A 55 1.68 -16.27 -0.43
N SER A 56 0.50 -16.26 -1.06
CA SER A 56 -0.16 -17.48 -1.55
C SER A 56 0.69 -18.22 -2.58
N PHE A 57 1.29 -17.51 -3.54
CA PHE A 57 2.20 -18.08 -4.54
C PHE A 57 3.43 -18.76 -3.90
N LEU A 58 3.96 -18.16 -2.83
CA LEU A 58 5.11 -18.67 -2.07
C LEU A 58 4.75 -19.82 -1.10
N GLY A 59 3.49 -20.27 -1.05
CA GLY A 59 3.02 -21.35 -0.20
C GLY A 59 2.68 -20.93 1.25
N PHE A 60 2.53 -19.62 1.51
CA PHE A 60 2.06 -19.08 2.77
C PHE A 60 0.55 -18.78 2.73
N PRO A 61 -0.11 -18.55 3.88
CA PRO A 61 -1.49 -18.10 3.92
C PRO A 61 -1.67 -16.80 3.11
N GLY A 62 -2.61 -16.84 2.17
CA GLY A 62 -2.96 -15.76 1.24
C GLY A 62 -3.97 -16.26 0.22
N ARG A 63 -4.35 -15.42 -0.73
CA ARG A 63 -5.35 -15.72 -1.76
C ARG A 63 -4.80 -15.46 -3.16
N TYR A 64 -5.36 -16.14 -4.14
CA TYR A 64 -5.12 -15.89 -5.57
C TYR A 64 -3.64 -16.01 -6.01
N GLY A 65 -2.87 -16.94 -5.40
CA GLY A 65 -1.46 -17.18 -5.74
C GLY A 65 -1.25 -17.53 -7.22
N ASP A 66 -2.17 -18.26 -7.83
CA ASP A 66 -2.13 -18.60 -9.26
C ASP A 66 -2.18 -17.36 -10.17
N SER A 67 -2.72 -16.25 -9.67
CA SER A 67 -2.79 -14.97 -10.40
C SER A 67 -1.57 -14.08 -10.20
N PHE A 68 -0.65 -14.42 -9.31
CA PHE A 68 0.49 -13.57 -8.92
C PHE A 68 1.37 -13.18 -10.10
N LEU A 69 1.86 -14.17 -10.86
CA LEU A 69 2.74 -13.91 -12.00
C LEU A 69 2.05 -13.06 -13.08
N PHE A 70 0.78 -13.35 -13.34
CA PHE A 70 -0.02 -12.60 -14.32
C PHE A 70 -0.26 -11.14 -13.91
N ASN A 71 -0.34 -10.87 -12.62
CA ASN A 71 -0.55 -9.52 -12.06
C ASN A 71 0.74 -8.70 -11.90
N GLY A 72 1.87 -9.19 -12.40
CA GLY A 72 3.15 -8.47 -12.40
C GLY A 72 4.17 -9.01 -11.40
N GLY A 73 3.90 -10.16 -10.78
CA GLY A 73 4.79 -10.83 -9.83
C GLY A 73 6.11 -11.28 -10.43
N ALA A 74 6.17 -11.49 -11.75
CA ALA A 74 7.43 -11.78 -12.43
C ALA A 74 8.49 -10.69 -12.16
N ALA A 75 8.11 -9.39 -12.22
CA ALA A 75 9.02 -8.29 -11.93
C ALA A 75 9.52 -8.31 -10.47
N THR A 76 8.66 -8.74 -9.54
CA THR A 76 9.07 -8.96 -8.14
C THR A 76 10.12 -10.05 -8.05
N LEU A 77 9.88 -11.23 -8.60
CA LEU A 77 10.81 -12.35 -8.58
C LEU A 77 12.14 -11.99 -9.26
N ASP A 78 12.10 -11.28 -10.38
CA ASP A 78 13.29 -10.77 -11.06
C ASP A 78 14.12 -9.85 -10.13
N SER A 79 13.48 -9.01 -9.34
CA SER A 79 14.16 -8.13 -8.38
C SER A 79 14.92 -8.89 -7.28
N TYR A 80 14.50 -10.14 -7.00
CA TYR A 80 15.20 -11.07 -6.11
C TYR A 80 16.19 -12.00 -6.83
N GLY A 81 16.27 -11.92 -8.16
CA GLY A 81 17.12 -12.79 -8.99
C GLY A 81 16.59 -14.23 -9.10
N VAL A 82 15.30 -14.44 -8.90
CA VAL A 82 14.65 -15.76 -9.05
C VAL A 82 14.44 -16.05 -10.52
N ARG A 83 15.03 -17.15 -11.02
CA ARG A 83 14.88 -17.62 -12.39
C ARG A 83 13.64 -18.50 -12.53
N GLU A 84 13.15 -18.65 -13.75
CA GLU A 84 11.97 -19.48 -14.07
C GLU A 84 12.10 -20.92 -13.54
N SER A 85 13.30 -21.53 -13.65
CA SER A 85 13.57 -22.88 -13.13
C SER A 85 13.53 -22.97 -11.59
N GLU A 86 13.54 -21.86 -10.90
CA GLU A 86 13.55 -21.75 -9.42
C GLU A 86 12.18 -21.40 -8.84
N LEU A 87 11.15 -21.18 -9.68
CA LEU A 87 9.80 -20.81 -9.25
C LEU A 87 9.20 -21.77 -8.21
N PRO A 88 9.37 -23.10 -8.30
CA PRO A 88 8.85 -24.02 -7.28
C PRO A 88 9.49 -23.83 -5.88
N HIS A 89 10.64 -23.19 -5.83
CA HIS A 89 11.41 -22.91 -4.61
C HIS A 89 11.61 -21.41 -4.37
N ALA A 90 10.75 -20.57 -4.96
CA ALA A 90 10.92 -19.13 -4.91
C ALA A 90 11.00 -18.58 -3.47
N ALA A 91 10.24 -19.16 -2.54
CA ALA A 91 10.27 -18.77 -1.13
C ALA A 91 11.68 -18.89 -0.50
N GLU A 92 12.46 -19.89 -0.90
CA GLU A 92 13.82 -20.13 -0.38
C GLU A 92 14.84 -19.11 -0.91
N ARG A 93 14.50 -18.40 -1.98
CA ARG A 93 15.37 -17.38 -2.62
C ARG A 93 15.17 -16.00 -2.01
N LEU A 94 14.09 -15.78 -1.30
CA LEU A 94 13.82 -14.50 -0.65
C LEU A 94 14.49 -14.44 0.74
N PRO A 95 15.02 -13.28 1.16
CA PRO A 95 15.53 -13.11 2.52
C PRO A 95 14.43 -13.40 3.56
N ALA A 96 14.75 -14.15 4.60
CA ALA A 96 13.79 -14.50 5.67
C ALA A 96 13.10 -13.26 6.26
N ARG A 97 13.84 -12.17 6.47
CA ARG A 97 13.30 -10.90 6.99
C ARG A 97 12.23 -10.28 6.07
N HIS A 98 12.30 -10.51 4.73
CA HIS A 98 11.28 -10.03 3.78
C HIS A 98 10.02 -10.88 3.88
N ILE A 99 10.17 -12.19 4.02
CA ILE A 99 9.04 -13.09 4.27
C ILE A 99 8.34 -12.73 5.59
N GLU A 100 9.10 -12.47 6.65
CA GLU A 100 8.56 -12.04 7.95
C GLU A 100 7.84 -10.69 7.82
N PHE A 101 8.42 -9.72 7.12
CA PHE A 101 7.77 -8.45 6.81
C PHE A 101 6.42 -8.66 6.12
N LEU A 102 6.39 -9.39 5.01
CA LEU A 102 5.16 -9.65 4.23
C LEU A 102 4.08 -10.36 5.06
N ARG A 103 4.48 -11.32 5.91
CA ARG A 103 3.55 -12.04 6.79
C ARG A 103 3.05 -11.20 7.96
N GLY A 104 3.82 -10.21 8.38
CA GLY A 104 3.50 -9.30 9.49
C GLY A 104 2.62 -8.11 9.11
N LEU A 105 2.30 -7.92 7.82
CA LEU A 105 1.50 -6.80 7.35
C LEU A 105 0.08 -6.81 7.93
N ALA A 106 -0.38 -5.68 8.44
CA ALA A 106 -1.73 -5.52 8.97
C ALA A 106 -2.76 -5.31 7.84
N LEU A 107 -4.02 -5.68 8.04
CA LEU A 107 -5.09 -5.43 7.08
C LEU A 107 -5.61 -3.99 7.13
N SER A 108 -5.57 -3.37 8.29
CA SER A 108 -6.03 -1.99 8.50
C SER A 108 -5.37 -1.37 9.73
N TYR A 109 -5.47 -0.05 9.84
CA TYR A 109 -5.01 0.70 11.01
C TYR A 109 -5.96 1.84 11.33
N LEU A 110 -6.50 1.84 12.55
CA LEU A 110 -7.38 2.92 13.04
C LEU A 110 -6.57 3.92 13.86
N ARG A 111 -6.56 5.17 13.40
CA ARG A 111 -6.06 6.34 14.14
C ARG A 111 -7.07 7.49 14.00
N PRO A 112 -8.00 7.61 14.91
CA PRO A 112 -9.08 8.58 14.76
C PRO A 112 -8.59 10.01 14.44
N PRO A 113 -9.25 10.73 13.51
CA PRO A 113 -10.51 10.37 12.86
C PRO A 113 -10.34 9.51 11.60
N TYR A 114 -9.15 8.95 11.32
CA TYR A 114 -8.82 8.21 10.10
C TYR A 114 -8.80 6.70 10.30
N PHE A 115 -9.28 5.98 9.28
CA PHE A 115 -9.14 4.54 9.13
C PHE A 115 -8.35 4.24 7.86
N PHE A 116 -7.17 3.66 8.01
CA PHE A 116 -6.28 3.32 6.90
C PHE A 116 -6.48 1.88 6.48
N VAL A 117 -6.59 1.64 5.19
CA VAL A 117 -6.85 0.34 4.59
C VAL A 117 -6.29 0.30 3.17
N HIS A 118 -6.02 -0.89 2.62
CA HIS A 118 -5.50 -0.98 1.27
C HIS A 118 -6.51 -0.56 0.21
N ALA A 119 -7.67 -1.26 0.11
CA ALA A 119 -8.63 -1.04 -0.97
C ALA A 119 -9.85 -0.22 -0.57
N GLY A 120 -10.37 -0.43 0.62
CA GLY A 120 -11.59 0.21 1.11
C GLY A 120 -12.33 -0.64 2.12
N ILE A 121 -13.60 -0.33 2.32
CA ILE A 121 -14.51 -1.06 3.21
C ILE A 121 -15.81 -1.39 2.48
N LEU A 122 -16.48 -2.45 2.85
CA LEU A 122 -17.85 -2.70 2.41
C LEU A 122 -18.79 -1.73 3.13
N PRO A 123 -19.47 -0.80 2.41
CA PRO A 123 -20.21 0.32 3.03
C PRO A 123 -21.34 -0.10 3.98
N SER A 124 -21.87 -1.32 3.78
CA SER A 124 -22.98 -1.87 4.57
C SER A 124 -22.56 -2.53 5.89
N ARG A 125 -21.23 -2.71 6.13
CA ARG A 125 -20.68 -3.34 7.34
C ARG A 125 -19.99 -2.33 8.25
N GLN A 126 -19.96 -2.62 9.55
CA GLN A 126 -19.16 -1.87 10.50
C GLN A 126 -17.66 -2.16 10.33
N LEU A 127 -16.78 -1.27 10.80
CA LEU A 127 -15.32 -1.42 10.64
C LEU A 127 -14.79 -2.72 11.25
N GLN A 128 -15.39 -3.19 12.35
CA GLN A 128 -14.99 -4.40 13.06
C GLN A 128 -15.47 -5.69 12.38
N GLU A 129 -16.40 -5.57 11.43
CA GLU A 129 -17.04 -6.69 10.71
C GLU A 129 -16.51 -6.85 9.29
N GLN A 130 -15.56 -5.99 8.89
CA GLN A 130 -14.94 -6.05 7.56
C GLN A 130 -14.12 -7.32 7.39
N ASP A 131 -14.23 -7.99 6.27
CA ASP A 131 -13.39 -9.14 5.98
C ASP A 131 -12.18 -8.78 5.10
N ALA A 132 -11.20 -9.69 5.05
CA ALA A 132 -9.97 -9.45 4.32
C ALA A 132 -10.19 -9.27 2.82
N GLU A 133 -11.23 -9.90 2.25
CA GLU A 133 -11.55 -9.75 0.82
C GLU A 133 -11.94 -8.31 0.50
N ASP A 134 -12.85 -7.73 1.29
CA ASP A 134 -13.29 -6.34 1.10
C ASP A 134 -12.11 -5.37 1.31
N LEU A 135 -11.36 -5.55 2.41
CA LEU A 135 -10.23 -4.67 2.75
C LEU A 135 -9.12 -4.65 1.68
N LEU A 136 -8.94 -5.77 0.95
CA LEU A 136 -7.86 -5.94 -0.03
C LEU A 136 -8.29 -5.75 -1.49
N TRP A 137 -9.60 -5.89 -1.82
CA TRP A 137 -10.02 -5.98 -3.22
C TRP A 137 -11.17 -5.08 -3.63
N ILE A 138 -11.95 -4.54 -2.71
CA ILE A 138 -13.13 -3.72 -3.03
C ILE A 138 -12.74 -2.51 -3.88
N ARG A 139 -13.59 -2.13 -4.82
CA ARG A 139 -13.37 -1.00 -5.72
C ARG A 139 -14.60 -0.10 -5.81
N GLN A 140 -15.37 -0.24 -6.89
CA GLN A 140 -16.48 0.65 -7.25
C GLN A 140 -17.55 0.71 -6.17
N GLU A 141 -17.84 -0.43 -5.51
CA GLU A 141 -18.82 -0.50 -4.44
C GLU A 141 -18.46 0.41 -3.27
N PHE A 142 -17.17 0.51 -2.93
CA PHE A 142 -16.72 1.47 -1.91
C PHE A 142 -16.63 2.89 -2.46
N ILE A 143 -16.05 3.07 -3.66
CA ILE A 143 -15.73 4.41 -4.20
C ILE A 143 -17.00 5.22 -4.44
N PHE A 144 -18.04 4.61 -5.00
CA PHE A 144 -19.25 5.31 -5.43
C PHE A 144 -20.41 5.30 -4.42
N HIS A 145 -20.28 4.55 -3.31
CA HIS A 145 -21.35 4.52 -2.32
C HIS A 145 -20.92 5.20 -1.01
N PRO A 146 -21.84 5.92 -0.36
CA PRO A 146 -21.59 6.49 0.97
C PRO A 146 -21.46 5.38 2.02
N HIS A 147 -20.71 5.65 3.08
CA HIS A 147 -20.60 4.77 4.24
C HIS A 147 -20.83 5.54 5.55
N ARG A 148 -21.06 4.81 6.64
CA ARG A 148 -21.27 5.36 8.00
C ARG A 148 -20.27 4.78 8.98
N ALA A 149 -19.01 4.69 8.58
CA ALA A 149 -17.95 4.07 9.38
C ALA A 149 -17.52 4.90 10.61
N GLY A 150 -17.94 6.17 10.71
CA GLY A 150 -17.53 7.05 11.79
C GLY A 150 -16.06 7.51 11.70
N ALA A 151 -15.40 7.26 10.59
CA ALA A 151 -14.02 7.65 10.31
C ALA A 151 -13.85 8.00 8.83
N THR A 152 -12.87 8.84 8.50
CA THR A 152 -12.44 9.06 7.12
C THR A 152 -11.56 7.90 6.67
N VAL A 153 -11.99 7.17 5.65
CA VAL A 153 -11.25 6.01 5.12
C VAL A 153 -10.17 6.47 4.14
N VAL A 154 -8.91 6.22 4.48
CA VAL A 154 -7.74 6.51 3.63
C VAL A 154 -7.29 5.23 2.93
N PHE A 155 -7.23 5.24 1.59
CA PHE A 155 -7.03 4.02 0.81
C PHE A 155 -6.22 4.22 -0.47
N GLY A 156 -5.76 3.09 -1.05
CA GLY A 156 -5.05 2.97 -2.32
C GLY A 156 -5.76 2.08 -3.34
N HIS A 157 -5.05 1.06 -3.90
CA HIS A 157 -5.56 -0.06 -4.69
C HIS A 157 -6.24 0.28 -6.02
N THR A 158 -7.09 1.27 -6.06
CA THR A 158 -7.81 1.68 -7.28
C THR A 158 -7.13 2.91 -7.87
N PRO A 159 -6.35 2.74 -8.97
CA PRO A 159 -5.63 3.84 -9.56
C PRO A 159 -6.56 4.92 -10.10
N MET A 160 -6.32 6.16 -9.72
CA MET A 160 -7.06 7.33 -10.18
C MET A 160 -6.08 8.32 -10.81
N ARG A 161 -6.59 9.18 -11.71
CA ARG A 161 -5.77 10.24 -12.31
C ARG A 161 -5.27 11.25 -11.28
N ASP A 162 -6.15 11.59 -10.35
CA ASP A 162 -5.89 12.52 -9.24
C ASP A 162 -6.39 11.91 -7.92
N THR A 163 -5.88 12.42 -6.81
CA THR A 163 -6.30 12.02 -5.47
C THR A 163 -7.79 12.25 -5.27
N LEU A 164 -8.51 11.27 -4.77
CA LEU A 164 -9.89 11.44 -4.34
C LEU A 164 -9.91 12.08 -2.95
N ILE A 165 -10.49 13.26 -2.82
CA ILE A 165 -10.71 13.95 -1.54
C ILE A 165 -12.22 14.14 -1.37
N ASP A 166 -12.83 13.31 -0.56
CA ASP A 166 -14.27 13.30 -0.25
C ASP A 166 -14.44 13.24 1.29
N VAL A 167 -13.93 14.28 1.96
CA VAL A 167 -14.01 14.39 3.42
C VAL A 167 -15.43 14.77 3.85
N PRO A 168 -15.91 14.25 4.98
CA PRO A 168 -15.20 13.43 5.98
C PRO A 168 -15.25 11.92 5.69
N TYR A 169 -15.55 11.47 4.48
CA TYR A 169 -15.79 10.06 4.18
C TYR A 169 -14.56 9.32 3.67
N LYS A 170 -13.92 9.82 2.60
CA LYS A 170 -12.90 9.06 1.86
C LYS A 170 -11.75 9.92 1.40
N ILE A 171 -10.55 9.32 1.40
CA ILE A 171 -9.35 9.89 0.77
C ILE A 171 -8.63 8.75 0.02
N GLY A 172 -8.68 8.79 -1.33
CA GLY A 172 -7.98 7.84 -2.19
C GLY A 172 -6.66 8.42 -2.67
N ILE A 173 -5.54 7.74 -2.36
CA ILE A 173 -4.18 8.25 -2.64
C ILE A 173 -3.44 7.50 -3.75
N ASP A 174 -4.02 6.43 -4.32
CA ASP A 174 -3.40 5.75 -5.45
C ASP A 174 -3.57 6.57 -6.73
N THR A 175 -2.49 7.15 -7.18
CA THR A 175 -2.43 7.94 -8.41
C THR A 175 -1.64 7.26 -9.52
N GLY A 176 -1.59 5.93 -9.49
CA GLY A 176 -1.19 5.08 -10.60
C GLY A 176 0.29 5.13 -10.97
N LEU A 177 1.22 5.19 -10.00
CA LEU A 177 2.66 5.30 -10.29
C LEU A 177 3.14 4.24 -11.29
N VAL A 178 2.77 2.98 -11.10
CA VAL A 178 3.21 1.86 -11.97
C VAL A 178 2.65 1.96 -13.39
N TYR A 179 1.55 2.70 -13.58
CA TYR A 179 0.93 2.97 -14.88
C TYR A 179 1.38 4.30 -15.51
N GLY A 180 2.46 4.90 -15.01
CA GLY A 180 2.99 6.17 -15.53
C GLY A 180 2.46 7.42 -14.81
N GLY A 181 1.68 7.24 -13.76
CA GLY A 181 1.14 8.30 -12.91
C GLY A 181 2.14 8.77 -11.84
N LYS A 182 1.65 8.91 -10.61
CA LYS A 182 2.40 9.50 -9.49
C LYS A 182 2.35 8.59 -8.26
N LEU A 183 3.38 8.69 -7.41
CA LEU A 183 3.31 8.28 -6.01
C LEU A 183 2.82 9.46 -5.19
N THR A 184 1.78 9.24 -4.39
CA THR A 184 1.18 10.28 -3.53
C THR A 184 1.40 9.96 -2.06
N CYS A 185 1.72 10.98 -1.28
CA CYS A 185 1.74 10.94 0.17
C CYS A 185 0.95 12.13 0.72
N LEU A 186 0.16 11.91 1.77
CA LEU A 186 -0.52 12.96 2.52
C LEU A 186 0.11 13.10 3.90
N GLU A 187 0.38 14.32 4.26
CA GLU A 187 0.73 14.71 5.62
C GLU A 187 -0.48 15.41 6.22
N PHE A 188 -1.02 14.83 7.28
CA PHE A 188 -2.34 15.22 7.82
C PHE A 188 -2.31 16.39 8.79
N ASN A 189 -1.20 16.63 9.51
CA ASN A 189 -1.14 17.71 10.50
C ASN A 189 -1.14 19.09 9.83
N GLU A 190 -0.37 19.24 8.73
CA GLU A 190 -0.25 20.49 7.98
C GLU A 190 -1.16 20.50 6.74
N GLY A 191 -1.84 19.40 6.44
CA GLY A 191 -2.67 19.27 5.27
C GLY A 191 -1.85 19.37 3.97
N VAL A 192 -0.68 18.71 3.89
CA VAL A 192 0.19 18.80 2.70
C VAL A 192 0.18 17.50 1.92
N MET A 193 -0.10 17.60 0.63
CA MET A 193 0.08 16.51 -0.31
C MET A 193 1.42 16.62 -1.02
N TYR A 194 2.17 15.52 -1.05
CA TYR A 194 3.40 15.35 -1.80
C TYR A 194 3.20 14.36 -2.94
N GLN A 195 3.71 14.69 -4.13
CA GLN A 195 3.63 13.81 -5.28
C GLN A 195 4.98 13.76 -6.02
N VAL A 196 5.33 12.56 -6.49
CA VAL A 196 6.45 12.34 -7.42
C VAL A 196 5.95 11.56 -8.62
N SER A 197 6.23 12.07 -9.83
CA SER A 197 5.85 11.38 -11.07
C SER A 197 6.82 10.25 -11.37
N ARG A 198 6.34 9.21 -12.06
CA ARG A 198 7.21 8.11 -12.54
C ARG A 198 8.36 8.68 -13.37
N GLY A 199 9.58 8.18 -13.10
CA GLY A 199 10.81 8.62 -13.79
C GLY A 199 11.34 9.99 -13.37
N SER A 200 10.72 10.67 -12.38
CA SER A 200 11.19 11.97 -11.87
C SER A 200 11.77 11.82 -10.46
N SER A 201 12.79 12.61 -10.15
CA SER A 201 13.29 12.80 -8.78
C SER A 201 12.66 14.02 -8.08
N GLY A 202 11.95 14.88 -8.82
CA GLY A 202 11.31 16.08 -8.30
C GLY A 202 10.02 15.79 -7.55
N VAL A 203 9.96 16.16 -6.28
CA VAL A 203 8.74 16.05 -5.46
C VAL A 203 8.02 17.39 -5.47
N LYS A 204 6.78 17.38 -5.97
CA LYS A 204 5.85 18.52 -5.89
C LYS A 204 5.04 18.42 -4.61
N SER A 205 4.71 19.58 -4.02
CA SER A 205 3.83 19.64 -2.85
C SER A 205 2.77 20.72 -3.02
N ARG A 206 1.58 20.47 -2.45
CA ARG A 206 0.50 21.46 -2.36
C ARG A 206 -0.27 21.27 -1.06
N ARG A 207 -0.84 22.35 -0.52
CA ARG A 207 -1.77 22.27 0.61
C ARG A 207 -3.13 21.76 0.15
N LEU A 208 -3.79 21.02 1.04
CA LEU A 208 -5.15 20.53 0.90
C LEU A 208 -5.97 21.06 2.08
N GLU A 209 -7.22 21.37 1.83
CA GLU A 209 -8.22 21.56 2.88
C GLU A 209 -8.81 20.19 3.20
N LEU A 210 -8.47 19.64 4.38
CA LEU A 210 -8.91 18.33 4.86
C LEU A 210 -9.96 18.46 5.99
N SER A 211 -10.47 19.67 6.19
CA SER A 211 -11.49 20.00 7.20
C SER A 211 -12.83 20.34 6.56
#